data_1f26dae37a03b48c96319f2ef7b22895
#
_entry.id   1f26dae37a03b48c96319f2ef7b22895
#
_cell.length_a   1.000
_cell.length_b   1.000
_cell.length_c   1.000
_cell.angle_alpha   90.00
_cell.angle_beta   90.00
_cell.angle_gamma   90.00
#
_symmetry.space_group_name_H-M   'P 1'
#
loop_
_entity.id
_entity.type
_entity.pdbx_description
1 polymer ?
#
loop_
_entity_poly.entity_id
_entity_poly.type
_entity_poly.pdbx_seq_one_letter_code
_entity_poly.pdbx_strand_id
1 'polypeptide(L)'
;MTENSNENRYTIEEEGAGIIQIADDVVSSIVGLAVTEVDGVSKLTGGITRDIVAKLGKNNLSKGITVVYNEDKLDIDISCEIKFWYNIVDVSKDIQDKVKSTLLTMTGLECDKINVKVSGIDFKE
;
A
#
# COMPACT_ATOMS: atom_id res chain seq x y z
N MET A 1 -15.73 12.83 1.47
CA MET A 1 -15.29 11.60 0.81
C MET A 1 -16.28 10.48 1.08
N THR A 2 -16.65 9.78 0.07
CA THR A 2 -17.67 8.75 0.16
C THR A 2 -17.15 7.44 -0.44
N GLU A 3 -17.39 6.35 0.25
CA GLU A 3 -17.10 5.03 -0.30
C GLU A 3 -18.36 4.47 -0.96
N ASN A 4 -18.20 3.88 -2.14
CA ASN A 4 -19.26 3.17 -2.79
C ASN A 4 -18.94 1.67 -2.72
N SER A 5 -19.67 0.92 -1.91
CA SER A 5 -19.41 -0.48 -1.66
C SER A 5 -19.60 -1.39 -2.87
N ASN A 6 -20.32 -0.94 -3.89
CA ASN A 6 -20.57 -1.70 -5.11
C ASN A 6 -19.50 -1.43 -6.18
N GLU A 7 -18.57 -0.54 -5.89
CA GLU A 7 -17.57 -0.14 -6.84
C GLU A 7 -16.22 -0.16 -6.18
N ASN A 8 -15.24 -0.70 -6.86
CA ASN A 8 -13.87 -0.84 -6.34
C ASN A 8 -13.11 0.47 -6.53
N ARG A 9 -13.58 1.51 -5.87
CA ARG A 9 -12.94 2.83 -5.96
C ARG A 9 -13.31 3.71 -4.78
N TYR A 10 -12.51 4.74 -4.58
CA TYR A 10 -12.73 5.76 -3.58
C TYR A 10 -13.20 7.03 -4.27
N THR A 11 -14.15 7.72 -3.66
CA THR A 11 -14.76 8.90 -4.24
C THR A 11 -14.46 10.12 -3.40
N ILE A 12 -13.98 11.17 -4.04
CA ILE A 12 -13.75 12.47 -3.42
C ILE A 12 -14.70 13.44 -4.09
N GLU A 13 -15.53 14.12 -3.29
CA GLU A 13 -16.48 15.11 -3.79
C GLU A 13 -16.00 16.49 -3.41
N GLU A 14 -15.98 17.39 -4.39
CA GLU A 14 -15.69 18.79 -4.15
C GLU A 14 -16.88 19.63 -4.63
N GLU A 15 -17.33 20.54 -3.78
CA GLU A 15 -18.49 21.36 -4.07
C GLU A 15 -18.24 22.20 -5.33
N GLY A 16 -19.15 22.06 -6.29
CA GLY A 16 -19.14 22.87 -7.51
C GLY A 16 -18.19 22.37 -8.59
N ALA A 17 -17.39 21.36 -8.32
CA ALA A 17 -16.37 20.89 -9.28
C ALA A 17 -16.62 19.50 -9.84
N GLY A 18 -17.51 18.73 -9.20
CA GLY A 18 -17.77 17.35 -9.62
C GLY A 18 -17.16 16.34 -8.67
N ILE A 19 -16.93 15.13 -9.18
CA ILE A 19 -16.49 13.98 -8.40
C ILE A 19 -15.17 13.46 -8.94
N ILE A 20 -14.24 13.18 -8.03
CA ILE A 20 -13.00 12.49 -8.37
C ILE A 20 -13.11 11.07 -7.83
N GLN A 21 -12.96 10.08 -8.70
CA GLN A 21 -13.01 8.68 -8.31
C GLN A 21 -11.64 8.04 -8.52
N ILE A 22 -11.19 7.32 -7.51
CA ILE A 22 -9.92 6.62 -7.53
C ILE A 22 -10.21 5.14 -7.37
N ALA A 23 -9.83 4.34 -8.36
CA ALA A 23 -10.03 2.89 -8.31
C ALA A 23 -9.19 2.28 -7.18
N ASP A 24 -9.68 1.22 -6.55
CA ASP A 24 -8.96 0.61 -5.44
C ASP A 24 -7.64 -0.03 -5.86
N ASP A 25 -7.54 -0.50 -7.10
CA ASP A 25 -6.27 -1.04 -7.59
C ASP A 25 -5.20 0.05 -7.77
N VAL A 26 -5.62 1.31 -7.99
CA VAL A 26 -4.68 2.44 -7.98
C VAL A 26 -4.10 2.61 -6.58
N VAL A 27 -4.94 2.57 -5.56
CA VAL A 27 -4.48 2.68 -4.17
C VAL A 27 -3.53 1.54 -3.82
N SER A 28 -3.89 0.31 -4.17
CA SER A 28 -3.04 -0.85 -3.91
C SER A 28 -1.69 -0.74 -4.62
N SER A 29 -1.69 -0.24 -5.85
CA SER A 29 -0.46 -0.06 -6.62
C SER A 29 0.46 0.99 -6.00
N ILE A 30 -0.12 2.08 -5.51
CA ILE A 30 0.65 3.12 -4.82
C ILE A 30 1.28 2.54 -3.55
N VAL A 31 0.50 1.80 -2.77
CA VAL A 31 1.01 1.15 -1.55
C VAL A 31 2.13 0.18 -1.89
N GLY A 32 1.91 -0.67 -2.89
CA GLY A 32 2.90 -1.66 -3.30
C GLY A 32 4.22 -1.03 -3.73
N LEU A 33 4.14 0.01 -4.53
CA LEU A 33 5.34 0.71 -4.97
C LEU A 33 6.05 1.38 -3.80
N ALA A 34 5.29 2.04 -2.93
CA ALA A 34 5.88 2.70 -1.77
C ALA A 34 6.62 1.71 -0.87
N VAL A 35 6.02 0.54 -0.61
CA VAL A 35 6.65 -0.49 0.22
C VAL A 35 7.95 -0.99 -0.40
N THR A 36 7.93 -1.28 -1.70
CA THR A 36 9.09 -1.84 -2.37
C THR A 36 10.22 -0.83 -2.57
N GLU A 37 9.95 0.46 -2.38
CA GLU A 37 10.98 1.50 -2.41
C GLU A 37 11.69 1.70 -1.08
N VAL A 38 11.19 1.11 0.00
CA VAL A 38 11.82 1.25 1.32
C VAL A 38 13.08 0.40 1.37
N ASP A 39 14.17 1.01 1.85
CA ASP A 39 15.43 0.29 2.02
C ASP A 39 15.24 -0.87 3.00
N GLY A 40 15.72 -2.03 2.64
CA GLY A 40 15.61 -3.22 3.46
C GLY A 40 14.45 -4.12 3.07
N VAL A 41 13.51 -3.65 2.28
CA VAL A 41 12.44 -4.50 1.76
C VAL A 41 12.96 -5.25 0.55
N SER A 42 12.84 -6.58 0.59
CA SER A 42 13.22 -7.43 -0.53
C SER A 42 12.09 -7.50 -1.55
N LYS A 43 10.91 -7.85 -1.09
CA LYS A 43 9.74 -8.03 -1.95
C LYS A 43 8.48 -8.14 -1.11
N LEU A 44 7.34 -7.96 -1.76
CA LEU A 44 6.05 -8.27 -1.16
C LEU A 44 5.85 -9.78 -1.15
N THR A 45 5.03 -10.25 -0.22
CA THR A 45 4.65 -11.67 -0.17
C THR A 45 4.05 -12.09 -1.51
N GLY A 46 4.46 -13.25 -2.01
CA GLY A 46 4.07 -13.72 -3.33
C GLY A 46 5.13 -13.47 -4.40
N GLY A 47 6.29 -12.95 -4.00
CA GLY A 47 7.40 -12.72 -4.93
C GLY A 47 7.34 -11.41 -5.69
N ILE A 48 6.51 -10.48 -5.25
CA ILE A 48 6.31 -9.21 -5.95
C ILE A 48 7.40 -8.22 -5.57
N THR A 49 8.19 -7.83 -6.57
CA THR A 49 9.26 -6.85 -6.43
C THR A 49 8.83 -5.51 -7.00
N ARG A 50 9.67 -4.49 -6.81
CA ARG A 50 9.40 -3.16 -7.33
C ARG A 50 9.16 -3.15 -8.84
N ASP A 51 9.96 -3.87 -9.59
CA ASP A 51 9.82 -3.90 -11.05
C ASP A 51 8.50 -4.53 -11.47
N ILE A 52 8.03 -5.47 -10.69
CA ILE A 52 6.78 -6.17 -10.98
C ILE A 52 5.57 -5.32 -10.62
N VAL A 53 5.62 -4.57 -9.52
CA VAL A 53 4.50 -3.70 -9.10
C VAL A 53 4.08 -2.77 -10.23
N ALA A 54 5.05 -2.20 -10.94
CA ALA A 54 4.76 -1.23 -11.99
C ALA A 54 4.05 -1.86 -13.20
N LYS A 55 4.04 -3.19 -13.30
CA LYS A 55 3.49 -3.91 -14.45
C LYS A 55 2.24 -4.70 -14.14
N LEU A 56 1.90 -4.86 -12.87
CA LEU A 56 0.81 -5.73 -12.46
C LEU A 56 -0.46 -4.96 -12.13
N GLY A 57 -1.59 -5.56 -12.44
CA GLY A 57 -2.87 -5.09 -11.97
C GLY A 57 -3.14 -5.54 -10.53
N LYS A 58 -4.26 -5.12 -10.00
CA LYS A 58 -4.65 -5.34 -8.59
C LYS A 58 -4.63 -6.80 -8.14
N ASN A 59 -4.98 -7.71 -9.03
CA ASN A 59 -5.09 -9.12 -8.65
C ASN A 59 -3.77 -9.71 -8.19
N ASN A 60 -2.68 -9.16 -8.66
CA ASN A 60 -1.36 -9.67 -8.36
C ASN A 60 -0.78 -9.07 -7.08
N LEU A 61 -1.39 -8.01 -6.57
CA LEU A 61 -0.96 -7.38 -5.33
C LEU A 61 -1.73 -7.91 -4.12
N SER A 62 -2.85 -8.60 -4.32
CA SER A 62 -3.75 -9.03 -3.26
C SER A 62 -3.10 -9.95 -2.22
N LYS A 63 -2.03 -10.64 -2.57
CA LYS A 63 -1.31 -11.52 -1.64
C LYS A 63 -0.44 -10.76 -0.65
N GLY A 64 0.00 -9.58 -1.01
CA GLY A 64 0.88 -8.78 -0.18
C GLY A 64 0.25 -7.54 0.39
N ILE A 65 -0.86 -7.10 -0.17
CA ILE A 65 -1.49 -5.85 0.24
C ILE A 65 -3.00 -6.01 0.29
N THR A 66 -3.59 -5.62 1.41
CA THR A 66 -5.03 -5.55 1.57
C THR A 66 -5.39 -4.15 2.03
N VAL A 67 -6.32 -3.51 1.34
CA VAL A 67 -6.77 -2.16 1.67
C VAL A 67 -8.25 -2.22 2.00
N VAL A 68 -8.61 -1.73 3.17
CA VAL A 68 -10.00 -1.67 3.62
C VAL A 68 -10.33 -0.22 3.96
N TYR A 69 -11.43 0.26 3.42
CA TYR A 69 -11.94 1.59 3.75
C TYR A 69 -12.79 1.49 5.01
N ASN A 70 -12.40 2.18 6.05
CA ASN A 70 -13.07 2.15 7.33
C ASN A 70 -13.46 3.57 7.74
N GLU A 71 -14.74 3.88 7.65
CA GLU A 71 -15.28 5.22 7.87
C GLU A 71 -14.65 6.20 6.89
N ASP A 72 -13.80 7.10 7.34
CA ASP A 72 -13.14 8.10 6.49
C ASP A 72 -11.67 7.79 6.25
N LYS A 73 -11.18 6.65 6.72
CA LYS A 73 -9.77 6.33 6.68
C LYS A 73 -9.52 4.93 6.16
N LEU A 74 -8.31 4.72 5.69
CA LEU A 74 -7.88 3.43 5.17
C LEU A 74 -7.18 2.61 6.24
N ASP A 75 -7.51 1.34 6.30
CA ASP A 75 -6.73 0.35 7.04
C ASP A 75 -6.00 -0.51 6.03
N ILE A 76 -4.71 -0.60 6.16
CA ILE A 76 -3.86 -1.27 5.18
C ILE A 76 -3.08 -2.39 5.85
N ASP A 77 -3.15 -3.59 5.28
CA ASP A 77 -2.34 -4.72 5.72
C ASP A 77 -1.30 -5.03 4.64
N ILE A 78 -0.06 -5.10 5.06
CA ILE A 78 1.07 -5.32 4.17
C ILE A 78 1.82 -6.55 4.64
N SER A 79 2.08 -7.49 3.74
CA SER A 79 2.96 -8.63 3.99
C SER A 79 4.17 -8.55 3.07
N CYS A 80 5.35 -8.62 3.65
CA CYS A 80 6.57 -8.48 2.88
C CYS A 80 7.70 -9.31 3.45
N GLU A 81 8.78 -9.41 2.67
CA GLU A 81 10.04 -10.01 3.09
C GLU A 81 11.10 -8.94 3.20
N ILE A 82 11.92 -9.04 4.24
CA ILE A 82 12.96 -8.07 4.55
C ILE A 82 14.32 -8.72 4.31
N LYS A 83 15.25 -7.94 3.80
CA LYS A 83 16.61 -8.40 3.55
C LYS A 83 17.32 -8.69 4.86
N PHE A 84 18.11 -9.75 4.87
CA PHE A 84 18.98 -10.08 5.99
C PHE A 84 19.92 -8.89 6.27
N TRP A 85 20.25 -8.68 7.50
CA TRP A 85 21.10 -7.58 8.02
C TRP A 85 20.37 -6.28 8.27
N TYR A 86 19.10 -6.15 7.88
CA TYR A 86 18.32 -4.96 8.23
C TYR A 86 17.57 -5.18 9.54
N ASN A 87 17.39 -4.12 10.29
CA ASN A 87 16.56 -4.18 11.49
C ASN A 87 15.10 -4.23 11.09
N ILE A 88 14.42 -5.32 11.45
CA ILE A 88 13.04 -5.57 11.01
C ILE A 88 12.09 -4.47 11.49
N VAL A 89 12.23 -4.06 12.75
CA VAL A 89 11.32 -3.05 13.33
C VAL A 89 11.53 -1.70 12.65
N ASP A 90 12.77 -1.31 12.42
CA ASP A 90 13.07 -0.03 11.77
C ASP A 90 12.54 0.00 10.34
N VAL A 91 12.76 -1.08 9.59
CA VAL A 91 12.24 -1.18 8.23
C VAL A 91 10.71 -1.12 8.23
N SER A 92 10.08 -1.81 9.18
CA SER A 92 8.62 -1.80 9.28
C SER A 92 8.06 -0.41 9.57
N LYS A 93 8.74 0.34 10.44
CA LYS A 93 8.35 1.73 10.71
C LYS A 93 8.52 2.62 9.49
N ASP A 94 9.59 2.42 8.74
CA ASP A 94 9.83 3.15 7.50
C ASP A 94 8.74 2.85 6.48
N ILE A 95 8.29 1.60 6.41
CA ILE A 95 7.17 1.20 5.55
C ILE A 95 5.91 1.97 5.94
N GLN A 96 5.58 1.99 7.23
CA GLN A 96 4.40 2.68 7.72
C GLN A 96 4.43 4.17 7.35
N ASP A 97 5.56 4.81 7.59
CA ASP A 97 5.73 6.23 7.29
C ASP A 97 5.66 6.52 5.80
N LYS A 98 6.34 5.70 5.00
CA LYS A 98 6.38 5.88 3.55
C LYS A 98 5.01 5.71 2.93
N VAL A 99 4.28 4.68 3.31
CA VAL A 99 2.94 4.41 2.78
C VAL A 99 1.98 5.54 3.16
N LYS A 100 2.00 5.93 4.41
CA LYS A 100 1.13 7.00 4.90
C LYS A 100 1.36 8.30 4.15
N SER A 101 2.62 8.72 4.04
CA SER A 101 2.94 9.99 3.39
C SER A 101 2.70 9.94 1.89
N THR A 102 2.99 8.82 1.24
CA THR A 102 2.79 8.68 -0.20
C THR A 102 1.32 8.74 -0.57
N LEU A 103 0.47 8.01 0.16
CA LEU A 103 -0.97 8.06 -0.10
C LEU A 103 -1.54 9.43 0.14
N LEU A 104 -1.16 10.07 1.23
CA LEU A 104 -1.65 11.41 1.53
C LEU A 104 -1.24 12.40 0.44
N THR A 105 0.00 12.34 -0.02
CA THR A 105 0.52 13.25 -1.04
C THR A 105 -0.14 13.02 -2.39
N MET A 106 -0.32 11.77 -2.78
CA MET A 106 -0.81 11.44 -4.11
C MET A 106 -2.33 11.44 -4.24
N THR A 107 -3.02 11.06 -3.17
CA THR A 107 -4.47 10.88 -3.25
C THR A 107 -5.25 11.71 -2.25
N GLY A 108 -4.61 12.25 -1.25
CA GLY A 108 -5.29 12.92 -0.15
C GLY A 108 -5.98 11.97 0.83
N LEU A 109 -5.85 10.67 0.62
CA LEU A 109 -6.47 9.68 1.50
C LEU A 109 -5.65 9.51 2.77
N GLU A 110 -6.32 9.45 3.91
CA GLU A 110 -5.68 9.25 5.19
C GLU A 110 -5.73 7.79 5.59
N CYS A 111 -4.65 7.34 6.23
CA CYS A 111 -4.57 5.98 6.76
C CYS A 111 -4.75 6.01 8.27
N ASP A 112 -5.59 5.11 8.80
CA ASP A 112 -5.75 4.94 10.24
C ASP A 112 -4.74 3.94 10.77
N LYS A 113 -4.70 2.76 10.16
CA LYS A 113 -3.78 1.70 10.56
C LYS A 113 -3.02 1.18 9.37
N ILE A 114 -1.73 0.99 9.55
CA ILE A 114 -0.88 0.35 8.55
C ILE A 114 -0.19 -0.79 9.28
N ASN A 115 -0.67 -2.01 9.04
CA ASN A 115 -0.16 -3.20 9.69
C ASN A 115 0.87 -3.85 8.78
N VAL A 116 2.05 -4.10 9.31
CA VAL A 116 3.13 -4.74 8.55
C VAL A 116 3.38 -6.12 9.12
N LYS A 117 3.26 -7.12 8.26
CA LYS A 117 3.61 -8.50 8.59
C LYS A 117 4.89 -8.85 7.83
N VAL A 118 5.92 -9.20 8.56
CA VAL A 118 7.14 -9.70 7.95
C VAL A 118 7.01 -11.20 7.80
N SER A 119 6.80 -11.66 6.58
CA SER A 119 6.50 -13.06 6.30
C SER A 119 7.76 -13.91 6.08
N GLY A 120 8.89 -13.27 5.90
CA GLY A 120 10.14 -13.99 5.68
C GLY A 120 11.33 -13.05 5.64
N ILE A 121 12.51 -13.65 5.69
CA ILE A 121 13.78 -12.94 5.56
C ILE A 121 14.46 -13.43 4.28
N ASP A 122 14.92 -12.48 3.48
CA ASP A 122 15.64 -12.79 2.27
C ASP A 122 17.15 -12.81 2.59
N PHE A 123 17.75 -13.99 2.50
CA PHE A 123 19.16 -14.17 2.82
C PHE A 123 20.08 -13.93 1.62
N LYS A 124 19.55 -13.61 0.48
CA LYS A 124 20.35 -13.29 -0.69
C LYS A 124 21.01 -11.93 -0.52
N GLU A 125 22.21 -11.83 -0.97
CA GLU A 125 22.93 -10.57 -0.96
C GLU A 125 22.71 -9.79 -2.24
#